data_772d1b7c22d906742934602678f2c478
#
_entry.id   772d1b7c22d906742934602678f2c478
#
_cell.length_a   1.000
_cell.length_b   1.000
_cell.length_c   1.000
_cell.angle_alpha   90.00
_cell.angle_beta   90.00
_cell.angle_gamma   90.00
#
_symmetry.space_group_name_H-M   'P 1'
#
loop_
_entity.id
_entity.type
_entity.pdbx_description
1 polymer ?
#
loop_
_entity_poly.entity_id
_entity_poly.type
_entity_poly.pdbx_seq_one_letter_code
_entity_poly.pdbx_strand_id
1 'polypeptide(L)'
;MPWTRRIWPRTIDAKTVNMLASLRELPRTVWLLGLVSFFNDSTSELIYPLLPIYLASVLMAGPKALGIIEGIAEATGSLLKLLSGVLADRRGSAKPWVVGGYALAAIARPLLAFATSWPMLLLLRFADRVGKGLRSSPRDALLALTVEPSRRGLAFGFHRALDNAGAVVGPLLAAWLLA
;
A
#
# COMPACT_ATOMS: atom_id res chain seq x y z
N MET A 1 44.15 -7.66 -18.64
CA MET A 1 42.86 -7.17 -18.12
C MET A 1 42.10 -8.32 -17.47
N PRO A 2 41.96 -8.36 -16.14
CA PRO A 2 41.22 -9.42 -15.48
C PRO A 2 39.99 -8.83 -14.76
N TRP A 3 38.89 -8.58 -15.52
CA TRP A 3 37.56 -8.19 -14.98
C TRP A 3 36.59 -9.35 -14.97
N THR A 4 37.00 -10.56 -14.57
CA THR A 4 36.10 -11.71 -14.40
C THR A 4 36.19 -12.29 -13.00
N ARG A 5 36.08 -11.47 -11.95
CA ARG A 5 35.76 -11.98 -10.61
C ARG A 5 34.28 -11.82 -10.35
N ARG A 6 33.62 -12.89 -10.55
CA ARG A 6 32.30 -13.38 -10.15
C ARG A 6 31.74 -12.64 -8.95
N ILE A 7 30.74 -11.82 -9.22
CA ILE A 7 29.95 -11.05 -8.23
C ILE A 7 28.90 -11.95 -7.53
N TRP A 8 28.75 -13.20 -7.95
CA TRP A 8 27.77 -14.11 -7.34
C TRP A 8 28.48 -15.20 -6.52
N PRO A 9 28.15 -15.37 -5.21
CA PRO A 9 28.60 -16.54 -4.48
C PRO A 9 28.00 -17.77 -5.18
N ARG A 10 28.86 -18.66 -5.63
CA ARG A 10 28.48 -19.99 -6.06
C ARG A 10 27.96 -20.75 -4.86
N THR A 11 26.83 -21.36 -5.04
CA THR A 11 26.08 -22.20 -4.11
C THR A 11 25.10 -21.41 -3.24
N ILE A 12 23.90 -21.25 -3.74
CA ILE A 12 22.72 -21.26 -2.87
C ILE A 12 22.71 -22.70 -2.35
N ASP A 13 23.22 -22.89 -1.13
CA ASP A 13 23.12 -24.16 -0.44
C ASP A 13 21.65 -24.57 -0.37
N ALA A 14 21.33 -25.78 -0.81
CA ALA A 14 19.99 -26.36 -0.74
C ALA A 14 19.42 -26.46 0.69
N LYS A 15 20.25 -26.20 1.72
CA LYS A 15 19.85 -25.99 3.11
C LYS A 15 19.12 -24.68 3.37
N THR A 16 19.10 -23.74 2.42
CA THR A 16 18.68 -22.35 2.66
C THR A 16 17.20 -22.13 2.44
N VAL A 17 16.39 -23.06 1.96
CA VAL A 17 15.02 -22.69 1.64
C VAL A 17 14.00 -23.66 2.17
N ASN A 18 13.96 -23.79 3.46
CA ASN A 18 12.67 -24.02 4.07
C ASN A 18 11.98 -22.64 4.24
N MET A 19 11.64 -22.02 3.13
CA MET A 19 11.05 -20.68 3.07
C MET A 19 9.84 -20.56 4.01
N LEU A 20 9.04 -21.61 4.12
CA LEU A 20 7.90 -21.67 5.03
C LEU A 20 8.33 -21.66 6.51
N ALA A 21 9.42 -22.33 6.86
CA ALA A 21 9.97 -22.28 8.21
C ALA A 21 10.50 -20.88 8.53
N SER A 22 11.23 -20.26 7.60
CA SER A 22 11.74 -18.89 7.74
C SER A 22 10.63 -17.84 7.86
N LEU A 23 9.50 -18.01 7.18
CA LEU A 23 8.33 -17.13 7.31
C LEU A 23 7.70 -17.22 8.72
N ARG A 24 7.64 -18.43 9.30
CA ARG A 24 7.09 -18.63 10.66
C ARG A 24 7.93 -17.97 11.75
N GLU A 25 9.20 -17.77 11.50
CA GLU A 25 10.12 -17.08 12.41
C GLU A 25 10.02 -15.56 12.37
N LEU A 26 9.25 -14.99 11.41
CA LEU A 26 9.03 -13.55 11.35
C LEU A 26 8.22 -13.06 12.56
N PRO A 27 8.59 -11.91 13.15
CA PRO A 27 7.86 -11.31 14.26
C PRO A 27 6.38 -11.11 13.94
N ARG A 28 5.52 -11.23 14.95
CA ARG A 28 4.06 -10.99 14.81
C ARG A 28 3.73 -9.64 14.18
N THR A 29 4.52 -8.62 14.45
CA THR A 29 4.36 -7.29 13.85
C THR A 29 4.45 -7.31 12.33
N VAL A 30 5.35 -8.13 11.74
CA VAL A 30 5.48 -8.26 10.28
C VAL A 30 4.23 -8.89 9.68
N TRP A 31 3.69 -9.94 10.32
CA TRP A 31 2.44 -10.57 9.91
C TRP A 31 1.25 -9.62 9.99
N LEU A 32 1.11 -8.90 11.10
CA LEU A 32 0.03 -7.93 11.30
C LEU A 32 0.10 -6.80 10.27
N LEU A 33 1.29 -6.22 10.05
CA LEU A 33 1.47 -5.19 9.03
C LEU A 33 1.15 -5.72 7.63
N GLY A 34 1.57 -6.93 7.31
CA GLY A 34 1.26 -7.57 6.03
C GLY A 34 -0.24 -7.79 5.84
N LEU A 35 -0.94 -8.34 6.83
CA LEU A 35 -2.39 -8.57 6.77
C LEU A 35 -3.17 -7.27 6.68
N VAL A 36 -2.83 -6.26 7.48
CA VAL A 36 -3.46 -4.94 7.41
C VAL A 36 -3.25 -4.31 6.03
N SER A 37 -2.05 -4.43 5.46
CA SER A 37 -1.77 -3.98 4.10
C SER A 37 -2.58 -4.74 3.05
N PHE A 38 -2.67 -6.07 3.16
CA PHE A 38 -3.46 -6.90 2.26
C PHE A 38 -4.93 -6.43 2.20
N PHE A 39 -5.59 -6.33 3.35
CA PHE A 39 -6.99 -5.88 3.40
C PHE A 39 -7.15 -4.43 2.93
N ASN A 40 -6.22 -3.56 3.31
CA ASN A 40 -6.23 -2.17 2.89
C ASN A 40 -6.06 -2.04 1.37
N ASP A 41 -5.14 -2.78 0.76
CA ASP A 41 -4.91 -2.70 -0.67
C ASP A 41 -6.02 -3.40 -1.45
N SER A 42 -6.58 -4.52 -0.94
CA SER A 42 -7.79 -5.13 -1.51
C SER A 42 -8.94 -4.12 -1.60
N THR A 43 -9.20 -3.36 -0.52
CA THR A 43 -10.28 -2.35 -0.54
C THR A 43 -9.97 -1.14 -1.41
N SER A 44 -8.70 -0.72 -1.51
CA SER A 44 -8.28 0.37 -2.40
C SER A 44 -8.47 0.00 -3.86
N GLU A 45 -8.00 -1.17 -4.23
CA GLU A 45 -8.01 -1.66 -5.61
C GLU A 45 -9.39 -2.17 -6.05
N LEU A 46 -10.27 -2.53 -5.11
CA LEU A 46 -11.69 -2.80 -5.39
C LEU A 46 -12.40 -1.54 -5.89
N ILE A 47 -12.11 -0.38 -5.32
CA ILE A 47 -12.73 0.88 -5.69
C ILE A 47 -12.26 1.36 -7.06
N TYR A 48 -11.02 1.04 -7.45
CA TYR A 48 -10.40 1.58 -8.66
C TYR A 48 -11.20 1.32 -9.95
N PRO A 49 -11.66 0.10 -10.28
CA PRO A 49 -12.49 -0.15 -11.45
C PRO A 49 -13.92 0.38 -11.33
N LEU A 50 -14.42 0.59 -10.10
CA LEU A 50 -15.77 1.10 -9.86
C LEU A 50 -15.85 2.63 -10.06
N LEU A 51 -14.74 3.34 -9.87
CA LEU A 51 -14.71 4.80 -9.89
C LEU A 51 -15.13 5.40 -11.23
N PRO A 52 -14.61 4.97 -12.41
CA PRO A 52 -15.05 5.48 -13.69
C PRO A 52 -16.53 5.19 -13.96
N ILE A 53 -17.02 4.02 -13.56
CA ILE A 53 -18.42 3.64 -13.71
C ILE A 53 -19.30 4.57 -12.88
N TYR A 54 -18.95 4.79 -11.61
CA TYR A 54 -19.69 5.67 -10.71
C TYR A 54 -19.70 7.12 -11.18
N LEU A 55 -18.57 7.63 -11.67
CA LEU A 55 -18.47 8.97 -12.24
C LEU A 55 -19.36 9.14 -13.47
N ALA A 56 -19.37 8.16 -14.36
CA ALA A 56 -20.14 8.26 -15.60
C ALA A 56 -21.65 8.05 -15.37
N SER A 57 -22.03 7.03 -14.59
CA SER A 57 -23.44 6.61 -14.46
C SER A 57 -24.22 7.32 -13.36
N VAL A 58 -23.56 7.71 -12.26
CA VAL A 58 -24.21 8.33 -11.11
C VAL A 58 -23.97 9.84 -11.05
N LEU A 59 -22.69 10.25 -11.20
CA LEU A 59 -22.32 11.65 -11.07
C LEU A 59 -22.38 12.42 -12.40
N MET A 60 -22.67 11.73 -13.52
CA MET A 60 -22.75 12.26 -14.87
C MET A 60 -21.51 13.10 -15.25
N ALA A 61 -20.34 12.68 -14.75
CA ALA A 61 -19.07 13.36 -14.92
C ALA A 61 -18.20 12.61 -15.95
N GLY A 62 -17.58 13.38 -16.86
CA GLY A 62 -16.79 12.81 -17.95
C GLY A 62 -15.37 12.39 -17.54
N PRO A 63 -14.59 11.82 -18.50
CA PRO A 63 -13.22 11.35 -18.27
C PRO A 63 -12.25 12.41 -17.72
N LYS A 64 -12.50 13.70 -18.01
CA LYS A 64 -11.72 14.82 -17.44
C LYS A 64 -11.77 14.84 -15.91
N ALA A 65 -12.95 14.61 -15.32
CA ALA A 65 -13.11 14.56 -13.88
C ALA A 65 -12.30 13.41 -13.29
N LEU A 66 -12.34 12.22 -13.90
CA LEU A 66 -11.52 11.08 -13.50
C LEU A 66 -10.02 11.41 -13.51
N GLY A 67 -9.53 11.99 -14.60
CA GLY A 67 -8.13 12.39 -14.74
C GLY A 67 -7.68 13.40 -13.67
N ILE A 68 -8.52 14.39 -13.35
CA ILE A 68 -8.25 15.38 -12.30
C ILE A 68 -8.24 14.68 -10.93
N ILE A 69 -9.22 13.83 -10.63
CA ILE A 69 -9.34 13.12 -9.36
C ILE A 69 -8.11 12.22 -9.12
N GLU A 70 -7.81 11.33 -10.06
CA GLU A 70 -6.70 10.40 -9.89
C GLU A 70 -5.34 11.10 -9.98
N GLY A 71 -5.18 12.09 -10.84
CA GLY A 71 -3.94 12.87 -10.96
C GLY A 71 -3.58 13.62 -9.68
N ILE A 72 -4.53 14.35 -9.09
CA ILE A 72 -4.33 15.07 -7.82
C ILE A 72 -4.10 14.08 -6.68
N ALA A 73 -4.90 13.03 -6.61
CA ALA A 73 -4.82 12.02 -5.56
C ALA A 73 -3.45 11.32 -5.57
N GLU A 74 -2.97 10.86 -6.73
CA GLU A 74 -1.70 10.13 -6.86
C GLU A 74 -0.48 11.04 -6.63
N ALA A 75 -0.51 12.27 -7.16
CA ALA A 75 0.54 13.24 -6.90
C ALA A 75 0.67 13.54 -5.40
N THR A 76 -0.46 13.72 -4.71
CA THR A 76 -0.50 13.95 -3.26
C THR A 76 0.07 12.76 -2.48
N GLY A 77 -0.35 11.55 -2.80
CA GLY A 77 0.15 10.32 -2.16
C GLY A 77 1.67 10.18 -2.31
N SER A 78 2.20 10.46 -3.51
CA SER A 78 3.62 10.37 -3.82
C SER A 78 4.45 11.42 -3.05
N LEU A 79 3.99 12.67 -3.03
CA LEU A 79 4.65 13.75 -2.28
C LEU A 79 4.65 13.47 -0.78
N LEU A 80 3.51 13.08 -0.24
CA LEU A 80 3.38 12.79 1.19
C LEU A 80 4.19 11.56 1.62
N LYS A 81 4.39 10.58 0.74
CA LYS A 81 5.27 9.45 1.02
C LYS A 81 6.70 9.89 1.30
N LEU A 82 7.22 10.87 0.55
CA LEU A 82 8.54 11.43 0.79
C LEU A 82 8.59 12.22 2.11
N LEU A 83 7.61 13.09 2.32
CA LEU A 83 7.55 13.96 3.50
C LEU A 83 7.33 13.15 4.79
N SER A 84 6.47 12.15 4.77
CA SER A 84 6.12 11.36 5.96
C SER A 84 7.31 10.57 6.52
N GLY A 85 8.23 10.11 5.67
CA GLY A 85 9.47 9.48 6.12
C GLY A 85 10.32 10.44 6.94
N VAL A 86 10.60 11.62 6.40
CA VAL A 86 11.39 12.66 7.08
C VAL A 86 10.74 13.12 8.38
N LEU A 87 9.41 13.30 8.39
CA LEU A 87 8.70 13.75 9.59
C LEU A 87 8.67 12.66 10.68
N ALA A 88 8.52 11.40 10.30
CA ALA A 88 8.54 10.28 11.23
C ALA A 88 9.91 10.13 11.89
N ASP A 89 10.99 10.27 11.11
CA ASP A 89 12.36 10.23 11.60
C ASP A 89 12.64 11.36 12.59
N ARG A 90 12.21 12.59 12.28
CA ARG A 90 12.36 13.75 13.19
C ARG A 90 11.61 13.60 14.51
N ARG A 91 10.45 12.94 14.49
CA ARG A 91 9.64 12.70 15.71
C ARG A 91 10.02 11.43 16.47
N GLY A 92 10.94 10.64 15.95
CA GLY A 92 11.41 9.41 16.58
C GLY A 92 10.33 8.32 16.74
N SER A 93 9.18 8.45 16.07
CA SER A 93 8.08 7.49 16.16
C SER A 93 7.32 7.34 14.84
N ALA A 94 7.37 6.15 14.27
CA ALA A 94 6.66 5.80 13.04
C ALA A 94 5.20 5.38 13.29
N LYS A 95 4.90 4.80 14.48
CA LYS A 95 3.59 4.20 14.79
C LYS A 95 2.40 5.15 14.63
N PRO A 96 2.39 6.39 15.13
CA PRO A 96 1.25 7.30 14.97
C PRO A 96 0.94 7.60 13.50
N TRP A 97 1.97 7.74 12.66
CA TRP A 97 1.82 7.99 11.23
C TRP A 97 1.18 6.81 10.52
N VAL A 98 1.61 5.58 10.87
CA VAL A 98 1.04 4.36 10.31
C VAL A 98 -0.42 4.21 10.71
N VAL A 99 -0.74 4.34 12.00
CA VAL A 99 -2.11 4.22 12.50
C VAL A 99 -3.01 5.31 11.92
N GLY A 100 -2.57 6.58 11.95
CA GLY A 100 -3.33 7.70 11.40
C GLY A 100 -3.59 7.56 9.90
N GLY A 101 -2.60 7.10 9.13
CA GLY A 101 -2.75 6.87 7.69
C GLY A 101 -3.75 5.75 7.36
N TYR A 102 -3.74 4.65 8.10
CA TYR A 102 -4.73 3.59 7.94
C TYR A 102 -6.12 4.03 8.41
N ALA A 103 -6.24 4.74 9.53
CA ALA A 103 -7.51 5.26 10.03
C ALA A 103 -8.16 6.22 9.03
N LEU A 104 -7.38 7.16 8.46
CA LEU A 104 -7.88 8.09 7.46
C LEU A 104 -8.40 7.37 6.22
N ALA A 105 -7.69 6.38 5.70
CA ALA A 105 -8.13 5.57 4.57
C ALA A 105 -9.39 4.75 4.91
N ALA A 106 -9.46 4.16 6.10
CA ALA A 106 -10.60 3.37 6.57
C ALA A 106 -11.89 4.21 6.71
N ILE A 107 -11.76 5.50 7.04
CA ILE A 107 -12.89 6.43 7.12
C ILE A 107 -13.25 6.97 5.72
N ALA A 108 -12.26 7.38 4.92
CA ALA A 108 -12.50 8.00 3.61
C ALA A 108 -13.18 7.05 2.62
N ARG A 109 -12.82 5.76 2.61
CA ARG A 109 -13.33 4.81 1.62
C ARG A 109 -14.82 4.52 1.72
N PRO A 110 -15.40 4.19 2.89
CA PRO A 110 -16.84 4.03 2.98
C PRO A 110 -17.61 5.28 2.59
N LEU A 111 -17.06 6.47 2.87
CA LEU A 111 -17.69 7.74 2.52
C LEU A 111 -17.75 7.98 1.01
N LEU A 112 -16.91 7.33 0.20
CA LEU A 112 -17.00 7.41 -1.27
C LEU A 112 -18.37 6.95 -1.80
N ALA A 113 -19.00 5.99 -1.13
CA ALA A 113 -20.34 5.51 -1.51
C ALA A 113 -21.43 6.59 -1.34
N PHE A 114 -21.16 7.61 -0.53
CA PHE A 114 -22.09 8.71 -0.29
C PHE A 114 -21.74 9.99 -1.06
N ALA A 115 -20.78 9.92 -1.98
CA ALA A 115 -20.38 11.08 -2.77
C ALA A 115 -21.48 11.46 -3.77
N THR A 116 -22.09 12.63 -3.60
CA THR A 116 -23.16 13.14 -4.46
C THR A 116 -22.68 14.03 -5.61
N SER A 117 -21.38 14.34 -5.64
CA SER A 117 -20.77 15.17 -6.66
C SER A 117 -19.31 14.79 -6.90
N TRP A 118 -18.79 15.05 -8.09
CA TRP A 118 -17.41 14.75 -8.41
C TRP A 118 -16.37 15.54 -7.56
N PRO A 119 -16.62 16.81 -7.13
CA PRO A 119 -15.69 17.47 -6.19
C PRO A 119 -15.66 16.80 -4.81
N MET A 120 -16.80 16.31 -4.32
CA MET A 120 -16.84 15.52 -3.07
C MET A 120 -16.05 14.21 -3.21
N LEU A 121 -16.20 13.55 -4.36
CA LEU A 121 -15.44 12.34 -4.67
C LEU A 121 -13.93 12.62 -4.73
N LEU A 122 -13.53 13.76 -5.35
CA LEU A 122 -12.14 14.22 -5.35
C LEU A 122 -11.61 14.39 -3.91
N LEU A 123 -12.35 15.07 -3.04
CA LEU A 123 -11.94 15.31 -1.66
C LEU A 123 -11.72 13.99 -0.89
N LEU A 124 -12.62 13.02 -1.06
CA LEU A 124 -12.53 11.72 -0.40
C LEU A 124 -11.38 10.87 -0.96
N ARG A 125 -11.17 10.88 -2.28
CA ARG A 125 -10.00 10.22 -2.90
C ARG A 125 -8.69 10.88 -2.46
N PHE A 126 -8.66 12.19 -2.40
CA PHE A 126 -7.53 12.94 -1.85
C PHE A 126 -7.23 12.50 -0.40
N ALA A 127 -8.24 12.44 0.47
CA ALA A 127 -8.08 11.99 1.86
C ALA A 127 -7.54 10.54 1.95
N ASP A 128 -8.04 9.62 1.11
CA ASP A 128 -7.53 8.25 1.04
C ASP A 128 -6.04 8.23 0.63
N ARG A 129 -5.65 9.01 -0.38
CA ARG A 129 -4.25 9.10 -0.83
C ARG A 129 -3.33 9.80 0.17
N VAL A 130 -3.83 10.79 0.88
CA VAL A 130 -3.15 11.38 2.06
C VAL A 130 -2.85 10.28 3.07
N GLY A 131 -3.84 9.47 3.43
CA GLY A 131 -3.66 8.32 4.32
C GLY A 131 -2.60 7.34 3.80
N LYS A 132 -2.61 7.01 2.51
CA LYS A 132 -1.60 6.15 1.86
C LYS A 132 -0.20 6.76 1.93
N GLY A 133 -0.07 8.04 1.63
CA GLY A 133 1.21 8.75 1.67
C GLY A 133 1.80 8.82 3.09
N LEU A 134 0.97 9.17 4.09
CA LEU A 134 1.39 9.30 5.48
C LEU A 134 1.92 8.00 6.08
N ARG A 135 1.32 6.84 5.72
CA ARG A 135 1.71 5.55 6.32
C ARG A 135 2.86 4.83 5.60
N SER A 136 3.08 5.09 4.30
CA SER A 136 3.93 4.24 3.46
C SER A 136 5.39 4.20 3.94
N SER A 137 6.08 5.34 4.02
CA SER A 137 7.47 5.39 4.49
C SER A 137 7.63 5.04 5.98
N PRO A 138 6.79 5.55 6.91
CA PRO A 138 6.88 5.16 8.32
C PRO A 138 6.61 3.66 8.56
N ARG A 139 5.72 3.03 7.78
CA ARG A 139 5.48 1.59 7.82
C ARG A 139 6.72 0.80 7.40
N ASP A 140 7.36 1.19 6.30
CA ASP A 140 8.55 0.53 5.80
C ASP A 140 9.72 0.67 6.82
N ALA A 141 9.85 1.82 7.47
CA ALA A 141 10.80 2.04 8.56
C ALA A 141 10.49 1.14 9.78
N LEU A 142 9.22 1.07 10.19
CA LEU A 142 8.78 0.20 11.28
C LEU A 142 9.08 -1.28 10.98
N LEU A 143 8.84 -1.72 9.75
CA LEU A 143 9.15 -3.07 9.30
C LEU A 143 10.65 -3.35 9.41
N ALA A 144 11.49 -2.42 8.94
CA ALA A 144 12.96 -2.55 8.99
C ALA A 144 13.52 -2.61 10.43
N LEU A 145 12.89 -1.89 11.37
CA LEU A 145 13.28 -1.87 12.78
C LEU A 145 12.82 -3.12 13.57
N THR A 146 11.82 -3.82 13.05
CA THR A 146 11.22 -4.98 13.74
C THR A 146 12.02 -6.27 13.51
N VAL A 147 12.85 -6.33 12.47
CA VAL A 147 13.62 -7.52 12.09
C VAL A 147 15.11 -7.24 12.04
N GLU A 148 15.91 -8.27 12.28
CA GLU A 148 17.36 -8.20 12.11
C GLU A 148 17.75 -7.85 10.66
N PRO A 149 18.90 -7.16 10.45
CA PRO A 149 19.36 -6.79 9.11
C PRO A 149 19.41 -7.94 8.11
N SER A 150 19.81 -9.13 8.56
CA SER A 150 19.90 -10.38 7.78
C SER A 150 18.55 -10.86 7.25
N ARG A 151 17.44 -10.54 7.93
CA ARG A 151 16.07 -10.99 7.63
C ARG A 151 15.20 -9.90 6.97
N ARG A 152 15.72 -8.69 6.78
CA ARG A 152 14.96 -7.58 6.17
C ARG A 152 14.45 -7.94 4.78
N GLY A 153 15.26 -8.57 3.94
CA GLY A 153 14.84 -9.00 2.61
C GLY A 153 13.63 -9.93 2.64
N LEU A 154 13.60 -10.90 3.55
CA LEU A 154 12.45 -11.81 3.73
C LEU A 154 11.20 -11.07 4.23
N ALA A 155 11.35 -10.19 5.23
CA ALA A 155 10.23 -9.43 5.79
C ALA A 155 9.61 -8.48 4.76
N PHE A 156 10.43 -7.75 4.00
CA PHE A 156 9.95 -6.89 2.92
C PHE A 156 9.33 -7.68 1.78
N GLY A 157 9.95 -8.80 1.37
CA GLY A 157 9.41 -9.68 0.34
C GLY A 157 8.03 -10.23 0.73
N PHE A 158 7.88 -10.72 1.96
CA PHE A 158 6.60 -11.19 2.49
C PHE A 158 5.54 -10.08 2.54
N HIS A 159 5.91 -8.90 3.05
CA HIS A 159 5.00 -7.77 3.10
C HIS A 159 4.54 -7.33 1.70
N ARG A 160 5.47 -7.22 0.73
CA ARG A 160 5.15 -6.89 -0.66
C ARG A 160 4.30 -7.95 -1.36
N ALA A 161 4.51 -9.23 -1.04
CA ALA A 161 3.67 -10.31 -1.55
C ALA A 161 2.22 -10.15 -1.09
N LEU A 162 1.98 -9.77 0.18
CA LEU A 162 0.65 -9.50 0.70
C LEU A 162 0.04 -8.21 0.12
N ASP A 163 0.80 -7.12 -0.02
CA ASP A 163 0.36 -5.91 -0.72
C ASP A 163 -0.14 -6.25 -2.14
N ASN A 164 0.68 -6.96 -2.93
CA ASN A 164 0.33 -7.34 -4.30
C ASN A 164 -0.83 -8.35 -4.36
N ALA A 165 -0.91 -9.29 -3.42
CA ALA A 165 -2.05 -10.20 -3.33
C ALA A 165 -3.35 -9.42 -3.09
N GLY A 166 -3.33 -8.40 -2.23
CA GLY A 166 -4.45 -7.49 -2.03
C GLY A 166 -4.82 -6.74 -3.31
N ALA A 167 -3.82 -6.26 -4.04
CA ALA A 167 -4.02 -5.55 -5.30
C ALA A 167 -4.63 -6.44 -6.41
N VAL A 168 -4.43 -7.75 -6.35
CA VAL A 168 -5.08 -8.71 -7.25
C VAL A 168 -6.51 -9.04 -6.79
N VAL A 169 -6.68 -9.27 -5.49
CA VAL A 169 -8.00 -9.65 -4.92
C VAL A 169 -9.02 -8.53 -5.07
N GLY A 170 -8.62 -7.27 -4.90
CA GLY A 170 -9.52 -6.12 -4.99
C GLY A 170 -10.29 -6.05 -6.30
N PRO A 171 -9.64 -5.94 -7.47
CA PRO A 171 -10.32 -5.89 -8.76
C PRO A 171 -11.13 -7.15 -9.09
N LEU A 172 -10.69 -8.33 -8.66
CA LEU A 172 -11.46 -9.57 -8.83
C LEU A 172 -12.78 -9.53 -8.04
N LEU A 173 -12.75 -9.02 -6.81
CA LEU A 173 -13.97 -8.79 -6.03
C LEU A 173 -14.88 -7.75 -6.68
N ALA A 174 -14.32 -6.66 -7.23
CA ALA A 174 -15.10 -5.68 -7.97
C ALA A 174 -15.78 -6.30 -9.19
N ALA A 175 -15.05 -7.10 -9.97
CA ALA A 175 -15.61 -7.80 -11.13
C ALA A 175 -16.73 -8.77 -10.74
N TRP A 176 -16.54 -9.51 -9.65
CA TRP A 176 -17.56 -10.44 -9.14
C TRP A 176 -18.83 -9.71 -8.64
N LEU A 177 -18.68 -8.55 -8.00
CA LEU A 177 -19.82 -7.74 -7.54
C LEU A 177 -20.60 -7.07 -8.66
N LEU A 178 -19.96 -6.88 -9.83
CA LEU A 178 -20.60 -6.27 -11.02
C LEU A 178 -21.22 -7.32 -11.97
N ALA A 179 -20.91 -8.60 -11.79
CA ALA A 179 -21.48 -9.72 -12.58
C ALA A 179 -22.87 -10.10 -12.11
#